data_0570ad79dc342ab3dbcea049614f13d2
#
_entry.id   0570ad79dc342ab3dbcea049614f13d2
#
_cell.length_a   1.000
_cell.length_b   1.000
_cell.length_c   1.000
_cell.angle_alpha   90.00
_cell.angle_beta   90.00
_cell.angle_gamma   90.00
#
_symmetry.space_group_name_H-M   'P 1'
#
loop_
_entity.id
_entity.type
_entity.pdbx_description
1 polymer ?
#
loop_
_entity_poly.entity_id
_entity_poly.type
_entity_poly.pdbx_seq_one_letter_code
_entity_poly.pdbx_strand_id
1 'polypeptide(L)'
;MSKHVYVTGVALMFVCMILSGCIFSNSNETKSNNSESEWWNTTVHEREDMYLNMSGWRSQLPVEGLYSWTGPTEHFVEVELPLSEQDVGYPEPALMHVSLWMPDVPNGTKVPVIATVHPYYDFGGEGLVGEDSNPNTIPDLGVGLWVLEEFVPHGYALAQISTFGTGKSTHCQDVKGLGEQIGIQAAVHWLGEQEWSNGNVGLMGKSYAGTTNWEAAQNPSEHLKTIVPISGSIGVQQMFYRNGSSEARALLYDVLYEGATADATSDDMRFCSDDAIGPLSPFTTWIGAGLGGDVWNDYWEERYHLQDVLDNYEGSVYIVWGLQDWNVDPYHAFPTHQLLKDAGINVRTIAGQWGHNYPDQPTVHEELESGYGAEAFPSVSRMDWAVELFSWFEYYLKDIGEEPESYVQVQRNDGEWHIEETWPAKDTNYIQYAIADWDGGMSGTVNSQQSMTITSYPLTDDLHISGLPTLHLDARTNTCNGGQLFVTMFDGTTGLRLGHATMDVRYRDGGYESQPTSPMTSYRMLMEFNPMDVIVPKGHTIQLVITETGEDYLPSPCAAVGMTIFAGYQALTLPTLDRPVDHKNWFNAPNWWDE
;
A
#
# COMPACT_ATOMS: atom_id res chain seq x y z
N MET A 1 -3.73 27.47 28.49
CA MET A 1 -2.39 27.10 28.98
C MET A 1 -2.27 25.65 29.47
N SER A 2 -3.25 24.78 29.22
CA SER A 2 -3.20 23.38 29.69
C SER A 2 -3.25 22.31 28.58
N LYS A 3 -3.51 22.66 27.32
CA LYS A 3 -3.55 21.71 26.22
C LYS A 3 -2.18 21.38 25.62
N HIS A 4 -1.22 22.29 25.65
CA HIS A 4 0.13 22.07 25.11
C HIS A 4 1.03 21.11 25.92
N VAL A 5 0.70 20.85 27.18
CA VAL A 5 1.51 19.98 28.03
C VAL A 5 1.22 18.48 27.80
N TYR A 6 0.03 18.14 27.32
CA TYR A 6 -0.35 16.73 27.06
C TYR A 6 0.21 16.21 25.73
N VAL A 7 0.22 17.04 24.69
CA VAL A 7 0.72 16.67 23.35
C VAL A 7 2.24 16.45 23.40
N THR A 8 2.98 17.30 24.13
CA THR A 8 4.44 17.14 24.26
C THR A 8 4.84 15.89 25.07
N GLY A 9 4.00 15.44 25.99
CA GLY A 9 4.29 14.23 26.80
C GLY A 9 4.13 12.94 26.00
N VAL A 10 3.13 12.85 25.15
CA VAL A 10 2.86 11.67 24.31
C VAL A 10 3.86 11.60 23.14
N ALA A 11 4.17 12.72 22.51
CA ALA A 11 5.19 12.79 21.45
C ALA A 11 6.60 12.41 21.98
N LEU A 12 6.96 12.78 23.22
CA LEU A 12 8.25 12.39 23.82
C LEU A 12 8.31 10.89 24.17
N MET A 13 7.20 10.27 24.53
CA MET A 13 7.16 8.81 24.75
C MET A 13 7.33 8.02 23.45
N PHE A 14 6.74 8.48 22.36
CA PHE A 14 6.85 7.81 21.06
C PHE A 14 8.21 7.99 20.40
N VAL A 15 8.81 9.17 20.49
CA VAL A 15 10.20 9.40 20.03
C VAL A 15 11.20 8.53 20.79
N CYS A 16 10.95 8.20 22.07
CA CYS A 16 11.78 7.24 22.81
C CYS A 16 11.57 5.79 22.37
N MET A 17 10.40 5.40 21.85
CA MET A 17 10.19 4.05 21.33
C MET A 17 10.79 3.86 19.93
N ILE A 18 10.76 4.88 19.09
CA ILE A 18 11.39 4.85 17.75
C ILE A 18 12.93 4.88 17.88
N LEU A 19 13.49 5.52 18.90
CA LEU A 19 14.93 5.59 19.13
C LEU A 19 15.51 4.39 19.89
N SER A 20 14.68 3.52 20.50
CA SER A 20 15.16 2.32 21.19
C SER A 20 15.37 1.10 20.27
N GLY A 21 14.99 1.18 19.01
CA GLY A 21 15.28 0.17 17.98
C GLY A 21 16.72 0.20 17.43
N CYS A 22 17.51 1.23 17.75
CA CYS A 22 18.84 1.44 17.18
C CYS A 22 20.01 0.94 18.05
N ILE A 23 19.90 -0.19 18.74
CA ILE A 23 21.06 -0.82 19.38
C ILE A 23 21.00 -2.33 19.19
N PHE A 24 21.51 -2.83 18.07
CA PHE A 24 22.08 -4.20 18.03
C PHE A 24 23.23 -4.34 17.03
N SER A 25 24.37 -4.47 17.63
CA SER A 25 25.54 -5.34 17.41
C SER A 25 26.02 -5.62 15.98
N ASN A 26 27.18 -5.05 15.70
CA ASN A 26 28.17 -5.61 14.78
C ASN A 26 28.46 -7.08 15.08
N SER A 27 28.07 -7.99 14.24
CA SER A 27 28.64 -9.33 14.15
C SER A 27 29.56 -9.38 12.92
N ASN A 28 30.86 -9.54 13.17
CA ASN A 28 31.84 -9.86 12.14
C ASN A 28 31.55 -11.24 11.57
N GLU A 29 31.04 -11.33 10.37
CA GLU A 29 30.94 -12.57 9.64
C GLU A 29 32.18 -12.84 8.80
N THR A 30 32.76 -14.00 9.02
CA THR A 30 33.86 -14.55 8.24
C THR A 30 33.35 -15.06 6.90
N LYS A 31 33.84 -14.47 5.81
CA LYS A 31 33.58 -14.93 4.44
C LYS A 31 33.99 -16.40 4.25
N SER A 32 33.04 -17.24 3.91
CA SER A 32 33.32 -18.57 3.36
C SER A 32 33.25 -18.51 1.83
N ASN A 33 34.35 -18.82 1.19
CA ASN A 33 34.41 -19.02 -0.25
C ASN A 33 33.74 -20.34 -0.63
N ASN A 34 32.51 -20.30 -1.12
CA ASN A 34 31.92 -21.42 -1.86
C ASN A 34 31.29 -20.92 -3.14
N SER A 35 31.69 -21.51 -4.22
CA SER A 35 31.37 -21.21 -5.60
C SER A 35 30.07 -21.90 -6.04
N GLU A 36 28.99 -21.36 -5.69
CA GLU A 36 27.65 -21.36 -6.27
C GLU A 36 26.87 -20.50 -5.30
N SER A 37 26.73 -19.22 -5.58
CA SER A 37 25.96 -18.32 -4.71
C SER A 37 24.50 -18.73 -4.82
N GLU A 38 24.05 -19.46 -3.82
CA GLU A 38 22.63 -19.67 -3.59
C GLU A 38 22.00 -18.26 -3.51
N TRP A 39 21.05 -17.96 -4.37
CA TRP A 39 20.50 -16.61 -4.54
C TRP A 39 19.94 -16.02 -3.23
N TRP A 40 19.47 -16.87 -2.31
CA TRP A 40 18.99 -16.49 -0.98
C TRP A 40 20.09 -16.12 0.03
N ASN A 41 21.36 -16.36 -0.32
CA ASN A 41 22.53 -15.97 0.49
C ASN A 41 23.13 -14.63 0.07
N THR A 42 22.52 -13.93 -0.89
CA THR A 42 22.98 -12.62 -1.33
C THR A 42 22.76 -11.60 -0.21
N THR A 43 23.83 -10.97 0.27
CA THR A 43 23.74 -9.95 1.32
C THR A 43 23.11 -8.66 0.78
N VAL A 44 22.56 -7.87 1.70
CA VAL A 44 21.98 -6.56 1.34
C VAL A 44 23.01 -5.66 0.65
N HIS A 45 24.27 -5.66 1.12
CA HIS A 45 25.36 -4.88 0.51
C HIS A 45 25.71 -5.32 -0.91
N GLU A 46 25.67 -6.61 -1.20
CA GLU A 46 25.88 -7.10 -2.57
C GLU A 46 24.74 -6.65 -3.49
N ARG A 47 23.54 -6.45 -2.95
CA ARG A 47 22.38 -5.92 -3.68
C ARG A 47 22.51 -4.43 -3.96
N GLU A 48 22.99 -3.63 -3.01
CA GLU A 48 23.25 -2.19 -3.20
C GLU A 48 24.25 -1.93 -4.33
N ASP A 49 25.37 -2.66 -4.34
CA ASP A 49 26.40 -2.53 -5.40
C ASP A 49 25.83 -2.81 -6.80
N MET A 50 24.79 -3.61 -6.89
CA MET A 50 24.11 -3.91 -8.15
C MET A 50 23.26 -2.74 -8.64
N TYR A 51 22.58 -2.04 -7.74
CA TYR A 51 21.75 -0.89 -8.10
C TYR A 51 22.54 0.36 -8.40
N LEU A 52 23.65 0.59 -7.70
CA LEU A 52 24.55 1.71 -7.95
C LEU A 52 25.15 1.74 -9.37
N ASN A 53 25.15 0.62 -10.06
CA ASN A 53 25.62 0.52 -11.45
C ASN A 53 24.52 0.75 -12.49
N MET A 54 23.25 0.90 -12.07
CA MET A 54 22.16 1.26 -12.97
C MET A 54 22.12 2.77 -13.14
N SER A 55 22.34 3.25 -14.35
CA SER A 55 22.28 4.68 -14.67
C SER A 55 20.83 5.17 -14.59
N GLY A 56 20.51 5.92 -13.57
CA GLY A 56 19.17 6.44 -13.33
C GLY A 56 18.33 5.50 -12.46
N TRP A 57 17.55 6.08 -11.58
CA TRP A 57 16.72 5.36 -10.61
C TRP A 57 15.21 5.40 -10.96
N ARG A 58 14.90 5.77 -12.18
CA ARG A 58 13.55 5.70 -12.77
C ARG A 58 13.67 5.20 -14.20
N SER A 59 12.68 4.44 -14.64
CA SER A 59 12.55 4.01 -16.02
C SER A 59 12.29 5.20 -16.93
N GLN A 60 12.81 5.13 -18.16
CA GLN A 60 12.74 6.20 -19.15
C GLN A 60 12.14 5.67 -20.45
N LEU A 61 11.49 6.55 -21.20
CA LEU A 61 11.05 6.23 -22.54
C LEU A 61 12.25 6.19 -23.50
N PRO A 62 12.32 5.19 -24.38
CA PRO A 62 13.47 5.03 -25.29
C PRO A 62 13.51 6.05 -26.42
N VAL A 63 12.46 6.84 -26.59
CA VAL A 63 12.30 7.86 -27.65
C VAL A 63 12.16 9.22 -26.99
N GLU A 64 12.97 10.18 -27.42
CA GLU A 64 12.84 11.57 -26.95
C GLU A 64 11.47 12.14 -27.34
N GLY A 65 10.84 12.84 -26.41
CA GLY A 65 9.62 13.57 -26.68
C GLY A 65 9.81 14.72 -27.67
N LEU A 66 8.74 15.07 -28.34
CA LEU A 66 8.77 16.08 -29.43
C LEU A 66 8.60 17.51 -28.92
N TYR A 67 8.07 17.68 -27.70
CA TYR A 67 7.62 18.98 -27.21
C TYR A 67 8.38 19.40 -25.95
N SER A 68 8.73 20.68 -25.89
CA SER A 68 9.04 21.34 -24.63
C SER A 68 7.75 21.56 -23.83
N TRP A 69 7.87 22.01 -22.60
CA TRP A 69 6.70 22.31 -21.76
C TRP A 69 6.79 23.68 -21.11
N THR A 70 5.64 24.17 -20.67
CA THR A 70 5.47 25.39 -19.89
C THR A 70 4.64 25.10 -18.65
N GLY A 71 4.83 25.88 -17.61
CA GLY A 71 4.10 25.74 -16.35
C GLY A 71 5.01 25.89 -15.14
N PRO A 72 4.47 25.71 -13.91
CA PRO A 72 3.03 25.52 -13.69
C PRO A 72 2.22 26.80 -13.92
N THR A 73 0.99 26.62 -14.37
CA THR A 73 -0.07 27.63 -14.26
C THR A 73 -1.01 27.19 -13.14
N GLU A 74 -1.41 28.13 -12.29
CA GLU A 74 -2.31 27.86 -11.17
C GLU A 74 -3.76 28.10 -11.56
N HIS A 75 -4.61 27.16 -11.19
CA HIS A 75 -6.05 27.22 -11.41
C HIS A 75 -6.80 26.87 -10.13
N PHE A 76 -8.01 27.39 -10.03
CA PHE A 76 -8.91 27.12 -8.91
C PHE A 76 -10.25 26.65 -9.47
N VAL A 77 -10.59 25.41 -9.12
CA VAL A 77 -11.85 24.79 -9.55
C VAL A 77 -12.90 25.06 -8.49
N GLU A 78 -13.98 25.71 -8.88
CA GLU A 78 -15.13 25.94 -7.99
C GLU A 78 -15.90 24.61 -7.79
N VAL A 79 -16.15 24.28 -6.53
CA VAL A 79 -16.84 23.07 -6.10
C VAL A 79 -18.00 23.44 -5.19
N GLU A 80 -19.20 23.07 -5.57
CA GLU A 80 -20.38 23.21 -4.70
C GLU A 80 -20.50 21.99 -3.79
N LEU A 81 -20.20 22.16 -2.50
CA LEU A 81 -20.32 21.12 -1.52
C LEU A 81 -21.75 21.04 -0.95
N PRO A 82 -22.25 19.82 -0.65
CA PRO A 82 -23.50 19.67 0.09
C PRO A 82 -23.39 20.29 1.50
N LEU A 83 -24.50 20.65 2.10
CA LEU A 83 -24.52 21.32 3.42
C LEU A 83 -23.81 20.54 4.53
N SER A 84 -23.73 19.23 4.42
CA SER A 84 -23.00 18.36 5.35
C SER A 84 -21.48 18.55 5.29
N GLU A 85 -20.96 18.94 4.12
CA GLU A 85 -19.53 19.08 3.83
C GLU A 85 -19.06 20.54 3.82
N GLN A 86 -19.94 21.48 4.18
CA GLN A 86 -19.61 22.92 4.23
C GLN A 86 -19.01 23.29 5.56
N ASP A 87 -17.77 23.70 5.56
CA ASP A 87 -17.03 24.07 6.76
C ASP A 87 -17.44 25.46 7.27
N VAL A 88 -17.66 25.56 8.57
CA VAL A 88 -18.04 26.82 9.21
C VAL A 88 -16.90 27.85 9.11
N GLY A 89 -17.18 28.93 8.41
CA GLY A 89 -16.25 30.05 8.27
C GLY A 89 -15.53 30.11 6.93
N TYR A 90 -15.74 29.13 6.06
CA TYR A 90 -15.24 29.16 4.68
C TYR A 90 -16.32 29.62 3.72
N PRO A 91 -15.98 30.45 2.71
CA PRO A 91 -16.93 30.91 1.70
C PRO A 91 -17.22 29.81 0.68
N GLU A 92 -18.47 29.70 0.26
CA GLU A 92 -18.86 28.88 -0.87
C GLU A 92 -18.79 29.72 -2.19
N PRO A 93 -18.47 29.08 -3.33
CA PRO A 93 -18.08 27.68 -3.50
C PRO A 93 -16.70 27.38 -2.94
N ALA A 94 -16.48 26.12 -2.57
CA ALA A 94 -15.15 25.62 -2.23
C ALA A 94 -14.22 25.68 -3.44
N LEU A 95 -12.91 25.81 -3.23
CA LEU A 95 -11.93 25.92 -4.31
C LEU A 95 -10.90 24.80 -4.21
N MET A 96 -10.77 24.00 -5.28
CA MET A 96 -9.68 23.03 -5.44
C MET A 96 -8.55 23.67 -6.24
N HIS A 97 -7.33 23.64 -5.71
CA HIS A 97 -6.14 24.14 -6.37
C HIS A 97 -5.56 23.11 -7.34
N VAL A 98 -5.27 23.54 -8.56
CA VAL A 98 -4.66 22.74 -9.63
C VAL A 98 -3.44 23.47 -10.18
N SER A 99 -2.28 22.81 -10.11
CA SER A 99 -1.06 23.22 -10.83
C SER A 99 -0.95 22.45 -12.13
N LEU A 100 -0.83 23.16 -13.26
CA LEU A 100 -0.89 22.59 -14.59
C LEU A 100 0.38 22.87 -15.40
N TRP A 101 1.00 21.82 -15.93
CA TRP A 101 2.09 21.87 -16.91
C TRP A 101 1.58 21.42 -18.28
N MET A 102 1.91 22.19 -19.32
CA MET A 102 1.41 21.98 -20.67
C MET A 102 2.54 21.71 -21.65
N PRO A 103 2.40 20.73 -22.54
CA PRO A 103 3.33 20.56 -23.68
C PRO A 103 3.15 21.73 -24.67
N ASP A 104 4.26 22.17 -25.27
CA ASP A 104 4.26 23.21 -26.30
C ASP A 104 3.88 22.62 -27.68
N VAL A 105 2.62 22.23 -27.79
CA VAL A 105 2.05 21.63 -29.01
C VAL A 105 1.58 22.70 -29.99
N PRO A 106 1.45 22.39 -31.31
CA PRO A 106 0.90 23.32 -32.29
C PRO A 106 -0.49 23.85 -31.89
N ASN A 107 -0.75 25.13 -32.18
CA ASN A 107 -2.02 25.76 -31.85
C ASN A 107 -3.23 24.97 -32.35
N GLY A 108 -4.17 24.71 -31.47
CA GLY A 108 -5.39 23.95 -31.75
C GLY A 108 -5.25 22.44 -31.58
N THR A 109 -4.07 21.93 -31.22
CA THR A 109 -3.90 20.54 -30.79
C THR A 109 -4.49 20.38 -29.40
N LYS A 110 -5.34 19.38 -29.24
CA LYS A 110 -5.90 18.98 -27.95
C LYS A 110 -5.08 17.86 -27.36
N VAL A 111 -4.81 17.91 -26.06
CA VAL A 111 -3.99 16.95 -25.34
C VAL A 111 -4.76 16.29 -24.19
N PRO A 112 -4.51 15.02 -23.88
CA PRO A 112 -5.01 14.38 -22.68
C PRO A 112 -4.26 14.84 -21.44
N VAL A 113 -4.83 14.53 -20.27
CA VAL A 113 -4.27 14.87 -18.97
C VAL A 113 -3.87 13.61 -18.21
N ILE A 114 -2.68 13.61 -17.64
CA ILE A 114 -2.31 12.72 -16.54
C ILE A 114 -2.32 13.57 -15.27
N ALA A 115 -3.16 13.20 -14.30
CA ALA A 115 -3.30 13.95 -13.07
C ALA A 115 -2.93 13.09 -11.84
N THR A 116 -2.48 13.76 -10.79
CA THR A 116 -2.23 13.18 -9.48
C THR A 116 -2.86 14.06 -8.40
N VAL A 117 -3.41 13.44 -7.35
CA VAL A 117 -4.19 14.15 -6.31
C VAL A 117 -3.71 13.70 -4.94
N HIS A 118 -3.25 14.64 -4.11
CA HIS A 118 -2.87 14.36 -2.72
C HIS A 118 -2.67 15.64 -1.88
N PRO A 119 -2.51 15.52 -0.55
CA PRO A 119 -2.37 16.67 0.34
C PRO A 119 -0.93 17.24 0.45
N TYR A 120 0.08 16.64 -0.19
CA TYR A 120 1.50 16.88 0.14
C TYR A 120 2.19 17.94 -0.71
N TYR A 121 1.52 18.61 -1.64
CA TYR A 121 2.17 19.56 -2.56
C TYR A 121 2.71 20.83 -1.91
N ASP A 122 2.20 21.21 -0.75
CA ASP A 122 2.66 22.35 0.04
C ASP A 122 3.24 21.94 1.40
N PHE A 123 3.67 20.69 1.52
CA PHE A 123 4.33 20.22 2.72
C PHE A 123 5.64 20.98 2.87
N GLY A 124 5.63 21.99 3.76
CA GLY A 124 6.72 22.96 3.93
C GLY A 124 8.08 22.31 4.06
N GLY A 125 8.82 22.42 3.05
CA GLY A 125 10.25 22.42 2.79
C GLY A 125 11.24 21.60 3.60
N GLU A 126 10.89 20.96 4.69
CA GLU A 126 11.87 20.31 5.56
C GLU A 126 11.49 18.86 5.87
N GLY A 127 11.61 17.97 4.88
CA GLY A 127 11.69 16.56 5.25
C GLY A 127 11.07 15.51 4.33
N LEU A 128 10.11 15.82 3.47
CA LEU A 128 9.53 14.83 2.54
C LEU A 128 9.75 15.20 1.06
N VAL A 129 10.05 16.45 0.78
CA VAL A 129 10.41 16.95 -0.56
C VAL A 129 11.67 17.78 -0.36
N GLY A 130 12.77 17.48 -1.02
CA GLY A 130 14.07 18.08 -0.77
C GLY A 130 14.07 19.62 -0.67
N GLU A 131 15.02 20.18 0.05
CA GLU A 131 15.17 21.59 0.44
C GLU A 131 15.00 22.65 -0.69
N ASP A 132 14.97 22.23 -1.95
CA ASP A 132 14.85 23.10 -3.14
C ASP A 132 13.46 23.05 -3.80
N SER A 133 12.51 22.29 -3.28
CA SER A 133 11.19 22.18 -3.89
C SER A 133 10.27 23.32 -3.43
N ASN A 134 10.16 24.33 -4.26
CA ASN A 134 9.00 25.21 -4.18
C ASN A 134 7.83 24.49 -4.86
N PRO A 135 6.83 23.98 -4.11
CA PRO A 135 5.73 23.19 -4.66
C PRO A 135 4.92 23.94 -5.73
N ASN A 136 5.06 25.24 -5.78
CA ASN A 136 4.42 26.08 -6.81
C ASN A 136 5.23 26.19 -8.12
N THR A 137 6.40 25.61 -8.22
CA THR A 137 7.28 25.74 -9.39
C THR A 137 7.86 24.43 -9.91
N ILE A 138 7.91 23.41 -9.08
CA ILE A 138 8.49 22.10 -9.41
C ILE A 138 7.46 21.03 -9.05
N PRO A 139 7.15 20.06 -9.96
CA PRO A 139 6.29 18.93 -9.62
C PRO A 139 6.87 18.13 -8.45
N ASP A 140 6.01 17.38 -7.77
CA ASP A 140 6.50 16.45 -6.74
C ASP A 140 7.55 15.51 -7.33
N LEU A 141 8.56 15.19 -6.54
CA LEU A 141 9.70 14.37 -6.98
C LEU A 141 9.34 12.90 -7.24
N GLY A 142 8.14 12.47 -6.87
CA GLY A 142 7.64 11.13 -7.12
C GLY A 142 7.10 10.97 -8.55
N VAL A 143 5.78 10.94 -8.66
CA VAL A 143 5.08 10.75 -9.94
C VAL A 143 5.14 12.01 -10.80
N GLY A 144 4.96 13.19 -10.20
CA GLY A 144 4.80 14.44 -10.96
C GLY A 144 6.01 14.79 -11.81
N LEU A 145 7.22 14.79 -11.24
CA LEU A 145 8.44 15.10 -11.98
C LEU A 145 8.69 14.07 -13.09
N TRP A 146 8.47 12.80 -12.80
CA TRP A 146 8.64 11.72 -13.78
C TRP A 146 7.65 11.86 -14.95
N VAL A 147 6.39 12.16 -14.69
CA VAL A 147 5.40 12.44 -15.75
C VAL A 147 5.80 13.68 -16.56
N LEU A 148 6.30 14.73 -15.90
CA LEU A 148 6.75 15.94 -16.57
C LEU A 148 7.91 15.66 -17.54
N GLU A 149 8.87 14.85 -17.13
CA GLU A 149 10.07 14.56 -17.92
C GLU A 149 9.81 13.53 -19.02
N GLU A 150 9.01 12.50 -18.74
CA GLU A 150 8.84 11.36 -19.65
C GLU A 150 7.56 11.45 -20.51
N PHE A 151 6.44 11.98 -19.98
CA PHE A 151 5.15 11.94 -20.68
C PHE A 151 4.74 13.28 -21.29
N VAL A 152 5.00 14.39 -20.62
CA VAL A 152 4.61 15.71 -21.15
C VAL A 152 5.27 16.00 -22.50
N PRO A 153 6.56 15.68 -22.74
CA PRO A 153 7.18 15.84 -24.05
C PRO A 153 6.52 15.02 -25.17
N HIS A 154 5.74 14.03 -24.82
CA HIS A 154 4.96 13.21 -25.77
C HIS A 154 3.52 13.72 -25.98
N GLY A 155 3.20 14.92 -25.50
CA GLY A 155 1.90 15.58 -25.73
C GLY A 155 0.83 15.23 -24.72
N TYR A 156 1.20 15.05 -23.46
CA TYR A 156 0.30 14.99 -22.32
C TYR A 156 0.38 16.28 -21.51
N ALA A 157 -0.71 16.69 -20.88
CA ALA A 157 -0.65 17.69 -19.82
C ALA A 157 -0.44 16.96 -18.48
N LEU A 158 0.31 17.57 -17.55
CA LEU A 158 0.40 17.12 -16.16
C LEU A 158 -0.42 18.06 -15.29
N ALA A 159 -1.33 17.52 -14.48
CA ALA A 159 -2.06 18.26 -13.46
C ALA A 159 -1.76 17.69 -12.05
N GLN A 160 -1.39 18.57 -11.13
CA GLN A 160 -1.28 18.25 -9.70
C GLN A 160 -2.41 18.97 -8.96
N ILE A 161 -3.21 18.20 -8.24
CA ILE A 161 -4.43 18.65 -7.57
C ILE A 161 -4.23 18.50 -6.06
N SER A 162 -4.31 19.63 -5.33
CA SER A 162 -4.28 19.62 -3.86
C SER A 162 -5.66 19.28 -3.32
N THR A 163 -5.76 18.35 -2.40
CA THR A 163 -7.01 18.07 -1.68
C THR A 163 -7.46 19.28 -0.86
N PHE A 164 -8.72 19.33 -0.45
CA PHE A 164 -9.19 20.41 0.41
C PHE A 164 -8.34 20.55 1.68
N GLY A 165 -8.19 21.76 2.20
CA GLY A 165 -7.38 22.05 3.37
C GLY A 165 -5.87 21.98 3.14
N THR A 166 -5.40 21.78 1.91
CA THR A 166 -3.97 21.62 1.58
C THR A 166 -3.59 22.43 0.34
N GLY A 167 -2.31 22.70 0.16
CA GLY A 167 -1.82 23.53 -0.92
C GLY A 167 -2.48 24.91 -0.87
N LYS A 168 -3.19 25.29 -1.92
CA LYS A 168 -4.00 26.52 -1.97
C LYS A 168 -5.50 26.22 -2.08
N SER A 169 -5.90 24.98 -1.87
CA SER A 169 -7.31 24.60 -1.80
C SER A 169 -7.93 25.16 -0.52
N THR A 170 -9.19 25.54 -0.60
CA THR A 170 -9.93 26.05 0.57
C THR A 170 -10.52 24.92 1.41
N HIS A 171 -11.30 25.27 2.42
CA HIS A 171 -11.97 24.33 3.32
C HIS A 171 -11.01 23.48 4.16
N CYS A 172 -11.52 22.43 4.75
CA CYS A 172 -10.78 21.56 5.62
C CYS A 172 -10.43 20.25 4.93
N GLN A 173 -9.35 19.64 5.34
CA GLN A 173 -9.01 18.31 4.86
C GLN A 173 -9.96 17.29 5.50
N ASP A 174 -10.75 16.65 4.67
CA ASP A 174 -11.62 15.53 5.00
C ASP A 174 -11.02 14.25 4.45
N VAL A 175 -10.01 13.72 5.14
CA VAL A 175 -9.19 12.60 4.67
C VAL A 175 -10.03 11.47 4.08
N LYS A 176 -10.09 11.38 2.73
CA LYS A 176 -10.84 10.38 1.97
C LYS A 176 -12.37 10.43 2.15
N GLY A 177 -12.91 11.46 2.79
CA GLY A 177 -14.34 11.62 3.00
C GLY A 177 -15.08 12.19 1.79
N LEU A 178 -16.38 12.38 1.95
CA LEU A 178 -17.29 12.79 0.87
C LEU A 178 -16.90 14.12 0.25
N GLY A 179 -16.44 15.09 1.06
CA GLY A 179 -15.99 16.39 0.55
C GLY A 179 -14.81 16.25 -0.40
N GLU A 180 -13.80 15.48 -0.02
CA GLU A 180 -12.63 15.21 -0.87
C GLU A 180 -13.02 14.48 -2.17
N GLN A 181 -13.90 13.49 -2.09
CA GLN A 181 -14.38 12.71 -3.24
C GLN A 181 -15.09 13.62 -4.27
N ILE A 182 -15.97 14.51 -3.81
CA ILE A 182 -16.67 15.50 -4.66
C ILE A 182 -15.66 16.46 -5.30
N GLY A 183 -14.69 16.95 -4.52
CA GLY A 183 -13.65 17.83 -5.00
C GLY A 183 -12.81 17.22 -6.12
N ILE A 184 -12.39 15.96 -5.95
CA ILE A 184 -11.62 15.22 -6.96
C ILE A 184 -12.43 15.04 -8.24
N GLN A 185 -13.69 14.62 -8.13
CA GLN A 185 -14.59 14.46 -9.27
C GLN A 185 -14.76 15.78 -10.05
N ALA A 186 -14.97 16.90 -9.35
CA ALA A 186 -15.10 18.20 -9.96
C ALA A 186 -13.81 18.66 -10.68
N ALA A 187 -12.64 18.41 -10.07
CA ALA A 187 -11.35 18.74 -10.68
C ALA A 187 -11.09 17.92 -11.95
N VAL A 188 -11.38 16.63 -11.94
CA VAL A 188 -11.28 15.77 -13.13
C VAL A 188 -12.23 16.23 -14.23
N HIS A 189 -13.47 16.57 -13.88
CA HIS A 189 -14.43 17.10 -14.82
C HIS A 189 -13.94 18.42 -15.44
N TRP A 190 -13.47 19.35 -14.63
CA TRP A 190 -12.92 20.63 -15.08
C TRP A 190 -11.76 20.44 -16.07
N LEU A 191 -10.82 19.51 -15.80
CA LEU A 191 -9.71 19.22 -16.69
C LEU A 191 -10.18 18.71 -18.06
N GLY A 192 -11.20 17.87 -18.09
CA GLY A 192 -11.76 17.33 -19.32
C GLY A 192 -12.47 18.38 -20.18
N GLU A 193 -13.12 19.36 -19.56
CA GLU A 193 -13.89 20.41 -20.23
C GLU A 193 -13.05 21.57 -20.80
N GLN A 194 -11.74 21.61 -20.53
CA GLN A 194 -10.90 22.69 -21.03
C GLN A 194 -10.80 22.69 -22.57
N GLU A 195 -10.76 23.86 -23.18
CA GLU A 195 -10.69 24.00 -24.65
C GLU A 195 -9.45 23.29 -25.25
N TRP A 196 -8.35 23.23 -24.51
CA TRP A 196 -7.11 22.56 -24.90
C TRP A 196 -7.15 21.04 -24.62
N SER A 197 -8.08 20.54 -23.83
CA SER A 197 -8.21 19.14 -23.48
C SER A 197 -8.84 18.34 -24.63
N ASN A 198 -8.38 17.09 -24.82
CA ASN A 198 -9.05 16.15 -25.72
C ASN A 198 -10.28 15.47 -25.05
N GLY A 199 -10.55 15.79 -23.78
CA GLY A 199 -11.63 15.21 -23.00
C GLY A 199 -11.27 13.95 -22.23
N ASN A 200 -10.02 13.48 -22.26
CA ASN A 200 -9.58 12.27 -21.58
C ASN A 200 -8.61 12.60 -20.45
N VAL A 201 -8.93 12.15 -19.25
CA VAL A 201 -8.13 12.30 -18.04
C VAL A 201 -7.79 10.91 -17.48
N GLY A 202 -6.52 10.71 -17.16
CA GLY A 202 -6.04 9.56 -16.40
C GLY A 202 -5.52 10.01 -15.04
N LEU A 203 -5.81 9.26 -14.00
CA LEU A 203 -5.23 9.48 -12.67
C LEU A 203 -4.12 8.46 -12.39
N MET A 204 -3.04 8.92 -11.78
CA MET A 204 -1.96 8.07 -11.32
C MET A 204 -1.37 8.61 -10.02
N GLY A 205 -1.08 7.72 -9.08
CA GLY A 205 -0.41 8.14 -7.85
C GLY A 205 -0.13 6.98 -6.91
N LYS A 206 0.75 7.23 -5.94
CA LYS A 206 1.17 6.25 -4.94
C LYS A 206 0.61 6.60 -3.56
N SER A 207 0.30 5.58 -2.75
CA SER A 207 -0.13 5.75 -1.36
C SER A 207 -1.43 6.55 -1.26
N TYR A 208 -1.43 7.67 -0.57
CA TYR A 208 -2.57 8.59 -0.55
C TYR A 208 -3.06 8.93 -1.96
N ALA A 209 -2.13 9.30 -2.86
CA ALA A 209 -2.46 9.58 -4.26
C ALA A 209 -2.92 8.33 -5.03
N GLY A 210 -2.60 7.13 -4.58
CA GLY A 210 -3.15 5.88 -5.10
C GLY A 210 -4.59 5.66 -4.64
N THR A 211 -4.91 6.00 -3.40
CA THR A 211 -6.28 5.92 -2.87
C THR A 211 -7.21 6.93 -3.55
N THR A 212 -6.74 8.16 -3.84
CA THR A 212 -7.56 9.16 -4.55
C THR A 212 -7.99 8.71 -5.95
N ASN A 213 -7.28 7.75 -6.55
CA ASN A 213 -7.71 7.14 -7.81
C ASN A 213 -9.01 6.34 -7.64
N TRP A 214 -9.13 5.61 -6.52
CA TRP A 214 -10.35 4.87 -6.20
C TRP A 214 -11.51 5.80 -5.85
N GLU A 215 -11.22 6.90 -5.12
CA GLU A 215 -12.20 7.95 -4.83
C GLU A 215 -12.76 8.58 -6.10
N ALA A 216 -11.89 8.89 -7.07
CA ALA A 216 -12.32 9.41 -8.36
C ALA A 216 -13.16 8.41 -9.16
N ALA A 217 -12.89 7.11 -9.01
CA ALA A 217 -13.57 6.06 -9.77
C ALA A 217 -14.91 5.64 -9.15
N GLN A 218 -15.15 5.86 -7.86
CA GLN A 218 -16.44 5.52 -7.23
C GLN A 218 -17.60 6.40 -7.71
N ASN A 219 -17.34 7.69 -8.03
CA ASN A 219 -18.30 8.61 -8.64
C ASN A 219 -17.61 9.32 -9.81
N PRO A 220 -17.36 8.60 -10.92
CA PRO A 220 -16.47 9.06 -11.96
C PRO A 220 -17.05 10.22 -12.76
N SER A 221 -16.20 11.20 -13.08
CA SER A 221 -16.46 12.10 -14.19
C SER A 221 -16.46 11.32 -15.51
N GLU A 222 -17.27 11.70 -16.47
CA GLU A 222 -17.25 11.16 -17.83
C GLU A 222 -15.89 11.27 -18.54
N HIS A 223 -15.03 12.15 -18.05
CA HIS A 223 -13.68 12.38 -18.55
C HIS A 223 -12.63 11.40 -17.96
N LEU A 224 -12.93 10.71 -16.85
CA LEU A 224 -12.01 9.75 -16.25
C LEU A 224 -11.97 8.45 -17.05
N LYS A 225 -10.88 8.22 -17.79
CA LYS A 225 -10.73 7.07 -18.69
C LYS A 225 -9.91 5.93 -18.10
N THR A 226 -8.98 6.25 -17.22
CA THR A 226 -8.11 5.26 -16.60
C THR A 226 -7.60 5.73 -15.25
N ILE A 227 -7.37 4.77 -14.36
CA ILE A 227 -6.70 4.99 -13.08
C ILE A 227 -5.51 4.05 -12.92
N VAL A 228 -4.44 4.55 -12.29
CA VAL A 228 -3.22 3.79 -11.99
C VAL A 228 -2.91 3.90 -10.50
N PRO A 229 -3.64 3.19 -9.63
CA PRO A 229 -3.40 3.17 -8.19
C PRO A 229 -2.15 2.37 -7.86
N ILE A 230 -1.14 3.04 -7.30
CA ILE A 230 0.12 2.43 -6.85
C ILE A 230 0.09 2.36 -5.33
N SER A 231 0.10 1.16 -4.75
CA SER A 231 -0.01 0.96 -3.29
C SER A 231 -1.13 1.82 -2.67
N GLY A 232 -2.25 1.93 -3.37
CA GLY A 232 -3.39 2.76 -3.00
C GLY A 232 -4.48 1.96 -2.32
N SER A 233 -4.76 2.22 -1.05
CA SER A 233 -5.79 1.52 -0.29
C SER A 233 -7.18 1.72 -0.92
N ILE A 234 -7.91 0.62 -1.11
CA ILE A 234 -9.28 0.65 -1.64
C ILE A 234 -10.29 1.01 -0.55
N GLY A 235 -9.90 0.78 0.70
CA GLY A 235 -10.63 1.19 1.88
C GLY A 235 -9.68 1.65 2.97
N VAL A 236 -9.98 2.80 3.56
CA VAL A 236 -9.09 3.44 4.55
C VAL A 236 -9.03 2.64 5.85
N GLN A 237 -10.15 2.04 6.25
CA GLN A 237 -10.21 1.22 7.45
C GLN A 237 -9.19 0.07 7.42
N GLN A 238 -9.03 -0.57 6.27
CA GLN A 238 -8.11 -1.69 6.10
C GLN A 238 -6.62 -1.32 6.24
N MET A 239 -6.28 -0.03 6.13
CA MET A 239 -4.93 0.44 6.44
C MET A 239 -4.64 0.44 7.95
N PHE A 240 -5.68 0.58 8.77
CA PHE A 240 -5.52 0.79 10.21
C PHE A 240 -5.97 -0.39 11.05
N TYR A 241 -6.80 -1.27 10.48
CA TYR A 241 -7.34 -2.42 11.19
C TYR A 241 -7.30 -3.67 10.33
N ARG A 242 -6.72 -4.72 10.85
CA ARG A 242 -6.74 -6.03 10.21
C ARG A 242 -7.30 -7.07 11.16
N ASN A 243 -8.44 -7.66 10.81
CA ASN A 243 -9.14 -8.61 11.67
C ASN A 243 -9.29 -8.13 13.11
N GLY A 244 -9.68 -6.85 13.31
CA GLY A 244 -9.84 -6.21 14.60
C GLY A 244 -8.55 -5.79 15.32
N SER A 245 -7.38 -6.18 14.83
CA SER A 245 -6.09 -5.72 15.34
C SER A 245 -5.79 -4.31 14.80
N SER A 246 -5.43 -3.38 15.67
CA SER A 246 -5.14 -1.99 15.30
C SER A 246 -3.67 -1.82 14.95
N GLU A 247 -3.37 -1.18 13.85
CA GLU A 247 -2.01 -0.74 13.52
C GLU A 247 -1.59 0.48 14.33
N ALA A 248 -0.30 0.59 14.59
CA ALA A 248 0.26 1.72 15.34
C ALA A 248 0.03 3.07 14.64
N ARG A 249 -0.03 3.09 13.32
CA ARG A 249 -0.34 4.27 12.50
C ARG A 249 -1.73 4.83 12.75
N ALA A 250 -2.68 3.98 13.17
CA ALA A 250 -4.01 4.44 13.55
C ALA A 250 -3.99 5.52 14.64
N LEU A 251 -2.98 5.49 15.53
CA LEU A 251 -2.80 6.53 16.56
C LEU A 251 -2.19 7.83 16.01
N LEU A 252 -1.50 7.76 14.88
CA LEU A 252 -0.77 8.88 14.28
C LEU A 252 -1.55 9.53 13.14
N TYR A 253 -2.69 8.97 12.78
CA TYR A 253 -3.51 9.43 11.66
C TYR A 253 -3.80 10.94 11.73
N ASP A 254 -4.25 11.37 12.89
CA ASP A 254 -4.54 12.78 13.20
C ASP A 254 -3.30 13.66 13.10
N VAL A 255 -2.24 13.25 13.81
CA VAL A 255 -1.01 14.04 13.91
C VAL A 255 -0.30 14.14 12.57
N LEU A 256 -0.35 13.07 11.76
CA LEU A 256 0.30 13.03 10.46
C LEU A 256 -0.37 14.01 9.48
N TYR A 257 -1.69 14.01 9.43
CA TYR A 257 -2.43 14.86 8.48
C TYR A 257 -2.66 16.28 9.02
N GLU A 258 -2.80 16.46 10.35
CA GLU A 258 -2.74 17.78 10.97
C GLU A 258 -1.39 18.46 10.70
N GLY A 259 -0.28 17.69 10.71
CA GLY A 259 1.04 18.20 10.33
C GLY A 259 1.11 18.63 8.87
N ALA A 260 0.49 17.89 7.96
CA ALA A 260 0.44 18.22 6.53
C ALA A 260 -0.28 19.54 6.24
N THR A 261 -1.25 19.89 7.08
CA THR A 261 -2.01 21.14 6.94
C THR A 261 -1.40 22.31 7.72
N ALA A 262 -0.67 22.03 8.80
CA ALA A 262 -0.06 23.07 9.65
C ALA A 262 1.03 23.88 8.93
N ASP A 263 1.68 23.29 7.94
CA ASP A 263 2.72 23.94 7.12
C ASP A 263 2.16 24.58 5.84
N ALA A 264 0.84 24.52 5.62
CA ALA A 264 0.22 25.20 4.52
C ALA A 264 0.52 26.70 4.57
N THR A 265 0.96 27.26 3.45
CA THR A 265 1.40 28.66 3.33
C THR A 265 0.28 29.68 3.48
N SER A 266 -0.95 29.22 3.62
CA SER A 266 -2.15 30.01 3.85
C SER A 266 -2.65 29.81 5.29
N ASP A 267 -2.87 30.95 5.99
CA ASP A 267 -3.50 30.95 7.31
C ASP A 267 -4.94 30.38 7.29
N ASP A 268 -5.49 30.16 6.08
CA ASP A 268 -6.85 29.68 5.86
C ASP A 268 -6.90 28.14 5.69
N MET A 269 -5.77 27.46 5.57
CA MET A 269 -5.72 26.02 5.40
C MET A 269 -5.63 25.31 6.73
N ARG A 270 -6.61 24.48 7.02
CA ARG A 270 -6.76 23.85 8.32
C ARG A 270 -7.33 22.46 8.21
N PHE A 271 -6.82 21.62 9.08
CA PHE A 271 -7.45 20.39 9.48
C PHE A 271 -8.60 20.75 10.45
N CYS A 272 -9.83 20.61 10.02
CA CYS A 272 -10.97 20.84 10.89
C CYS A 272 -11.18 19.61 11.75
N SER A 273 -10.75 19.70 12.99
CA SER A 273 -10.69 18.60 13.95
C SER A 273 -12.04 17.90 14.23
N ASP A 274 -13.14 18.49 13.79
CA ASP A 274 -14.46 17.92 13.98
C ASP A 274 -14.87 16.96 12.86
N ASP A 275 -14.26 17.06 11.67
CA ASP A 275 -14.65 16.31 10.49
C ASP A 275 -13.72 15.09 10.22
N ALA A 276 -12.41 15.26 10.36
CA ALA A 276 -11.50 14.17 10.06
C ALA A 276 -11.37 13.15 11.18
N ILE A 277 -11.68 13.50 12.42
CA ILE A 277 -11.36 12.67 13.56
C ILE A 277 -12.50 12.53 14.53
N GLY A 278 -13.55 13.27 14.45
CA GLY A 278 -14.73 13.18 15.32
C GLY A 278 -14.61 12.23 16.52
N PRO A 279 -15.68 11.84 17.18
CA PRO A 279 -15.64 10.89 18.29
C PRO A 279 -15.08 9.51 17.92
N LEU A 280 -14.65 9.33 16.69
CA LEU A 280 -14.20 8.08 16.07
C LEU A 280 -12.71 8.09 15.74
N SER A 281 -11.91 8.99 16.34
CA SER A 281 -10.46 8.90 16.15
C SER A 281 -10.00 7.46 16.29
N PRO A 282 -9.02 7.00 15.53
CA PRO A 282 -8.47 5.66 15.68
C PRO A 282 -8.13 5.32 17.14
N PHE A 283 -7.76 6.32 17.93
CA PHE A 283 -7.54 6.16 19.37
C PHE A 283 -8.85 5.82 20.13
N THR A 284 -9.95 6.50 19.84
CA THR A 284 -11.27 6.18 20.44
C THR A 284 -11.81 4.85 19.92
N THR A 285 -11.62 4.57 18.65
CA THR A 285 -12.00 3.29 18.05
C THR A 285 -11.12 2.15 18.58
N TRP A 286 -9.82 2.36 18.73
CA TRP A 286 -8.93 1.38 19.36
C TRP A 286 -9.32 1.09 20.82
N ILE A 287 -9.60 2.12 21.61
CA ILE A 287 -10.12 1.93 22.98
C ILE A 287 -11.48 1.25 22.94
N GLY A 288 -12.38 1.70 22.06
CA GLY A 288 -13.71 1.12 21.87
C GLY A 288 -13.64 -0.34 21.44
N ALA A 289 -12.82 -0.66 20.44
CA ALA A 289 -12.53 -2.03 20.01
C ALA A 289 -11.92 -2.85 21.17
N GLY A 290 -10.98 -2.27 21.92
CA GLY A 290 -10.41 -2.86 23.12
C GLY A 290 -11.43 -3.20 24.20
N LEU A 291 -12.53 -2.45 24.27
CA LEU A 291 -13.65 -2.68 25.19
C LEU A 291 -14.80 -3.50 24.58
N GLY A 292 -14.65 -4.01 23.35
CA GLY A 292 -15.65 -4.81 22.65
C GLY A 292 -16.52 -4.02 21.66
N GLY A 293 -16.14 -2.79 21.31
CA GLY A 293 -16.77 -2.02 20.22
C GLY A 293 -16.32 -2.52 18.85
N ASP A 294 -17.10 -2.20 17.83
CA ASP A 294 -16.81 -2.56 16.45
C ASP A 294 -15.76 -1.63 15.83
N VAL A 295 -14.98 -2.14 14.89
CA VAL A 295 -13.97 -1.39 14.12
C VAL A 295 -14.53 -0.84 12.81
N TRP A 296 -15.84 -0.91 12.60
CA TRP A 296 -16.55 -0.41 11.43
C TRP A 296 -17.75 0.44 11.84
N ASN A 297 -18.00 1.50 11.09
CA ASN A 297 -19.12 2.42 11.26
C ASN A 297 -19.31 3.26 9.99
N ASP A 298 -20.28 4.18 9.98
CA ASP A 298 -20.61 5.03 8.84
C ASP A 298 -19.40 5.84 8.32
N TYR A 299 -18.48 6.24 9.22
CA TYR A 299 -17.25 6.94 8.84
C TYR A 299 -16.35 6.09 7.94
N TRP A 300 -16.14 4.82 8.30
CA TRP A 300 -15.32 3.89 7.51
C TRP A 300 -16.05 3.40 6.27
N GLU A 301 -17.39 3.26 6.32
CA GLU A 301 -18.21 2.88 5.17
C GLU A 301 -18.11 3.92 4.04
N GLU A 302 -18.18 5.21 4.37
CA GLU A 302 -18.00 6.31 3.41
C GLU A 302 -16.62 6.28 2.72
N ARG A 303 -15.61 5.72 3.40
CA ARG A 303 -14.21 5.63 2.95
C ARG A 303 -13.83 4.25 2.40
N TYR A 304 -14.82 3.47 1.97
CA TYR A 304 -14.63 2.17 1.33
C TYR A 304 -15.19 2.21 -0.09
N HIS A 305 -14.31 2.29 -1.08
CA HIS A 305 -14.65 2.70 -2.44
C HIS A 305 -14.99 1.54 -3.38
N LEU A 306 -14.64 0.29 -3.04
CA LEU A 306 -14.66 -0.82 -4.00
C LEU A 306 -16.03 -1.07 -4.61
N GLN A 307 -17.11 -1.12 -3.81
CA GLN A 307 -18.43 -1.46 -4.33
C GLN A 307 -18.93 -0.40 -5.31
N ASP A 308 -18.74 0.88 -4.96
CA ASP A 308 -19.16 1.98 -5.83
C ASP A 308 -18.34 2.03 -7.12
N VAL A 309 -17.05 1.68 -7.07
CA VAL A 309 -16.21 1.52 -8.27
C VAL A 309 -16.74 0.39 -9.16
N LEU A 310 -17.07 -0.76 -8.59
CA LEU A 310 -17.63 -1.88 -9.35
C LEU A 310 -18.97 -1.55 -10.02
N ASP A 311 -19.77 -0.70 -9.38
CA ASP A 311 -21.10 -0.34 -9.85
C ASP A 311 -21.10 0.82 -10.85
N ASN A 312 -20.14 1.75 -10.76
CA ASN A 312 -20.19 3.03 -11.46
C ASN A 312 -19.06 3.26 -12.48
N TYR A 313 -17.90 2.60 -12.34
CA TYR A 313 -16.75 2.89 -13.17
C TYR A 313 -16.72 2.08 -14.46
N GLU A 314 -16.64 2.76 -15.60
CA GLU A 314 -16.55 2.17 -16.93
C GLU A 314 -15.15 2.31 -17.57
N GLY A 315 -14.19 2.94 -16.89
CA GLY A 315 -12.82 3.11 -17.36
C GLY A 315 -11.96 1.86 -17.14
N SER A 316 -10.65 2.03 -17.26
CA SER A 316 -9.67 0.95 -17.05
C SER A 316 -8.86 1.16 -15.78
N VAL A 317 -8.31 0.07 -15.23
CA VAL A 317 -7.55 0.09 -13.97
C VAL A 317 -6.22 -0.62 -14.14
N TYR A 318 -5.12 0.06 -13.79
CA TYR A 318 -3.80 -0.54 -13.73
C TYR A 318 -3.28 -0.56 -12.29
N ILE A 319 -3.50 -1.64 -11.57
CA ILE A 319 -3.07 -1.82 -10.17
C ILE A 319 -1.58 -2.10 -10.12
N VAL A 320 -0.85 -1.34 -9.30
CA VAL A 320 0.57 -1.56 -9.01
C VAL A 320 0.76 -1.75 -7.51
N TRP A 321 1.41 -2.85 -7.08
CA TRP A 321 1.60 -3.10 -5.66
C TRP A 321 2.88 -3.88 -5.34
N GLY A 322 3.55 -3.51 -4.24
CA GLY A 322 4.62 -4.31 -3.68
C GLY A 322 4.07 -5.43 -2.80
N LEU A 323 4.49 -6.67 -3.02
CA LEU A 323 4.13 -7.80 -2.14
C LEU A 323 4.77 -7.68 -0.75
N GLN A 324 5.82 -6.87 -0.65
CA GLN A 324 6.53 -6.56 0.59
C GLN A 324 6.12 -5.16 1.15
N ASP A 325 5.04 -4.60 0.66
CA ASP A 325 4.50 -3.34 1.17
C ASP A 325 3.72 -3.60 2.46
N TRP A 326 4.39 -3.36 3.59
CA TRP A 326 3.76 -3.47 4.91
C TRP A 326 3.42 -2.09 5.49
N ASN A 327 3.63 -1.04 4.71
CA ASN A 327 3.09 0.29 5.01
C ASN A 327 1.61 0.38 4.57
N VAL A 328 1.29 -0.03 3.34
CA VAL A 328 -0.08 -0.23 2.87
C VAL A 328 -0.20 -1.69 2.48
N ASP A 329 -0.60 -2.52 3.42
CA ASP A 329 -0.65 -3.98 3.26
C ASP A 329 -1.39 -4.39 1.99
N PRO A 330 -0.82 -5.26 1.14
CA PRO A 330 -1.43 -5.65 -0.12
C PRO A 330 -2.60 -6.64 0.04
N TYR A 331 -2.87 -7.16 1.24
CA TYR A 331 -3.81 -8.27 1.44
C TYR A 331 -5.23 -7.97 0.93
N HIS A 332 -5.67 -6.74 0.98
CA HIS A 332 -7.00 -6.33 0.52
C HIS A 332 -7.05 -5.94 -0.96
N ALA A 333 -5.91 -5.81 -1.63
CA ALA A 333 -5.84 -5.52 -3.06
C ALA A 333 -6.11 -6.76 -3.93
N PHE A 334 -5.85 -7.93 -3.39
CA PHE A 334 -6.04 -9.20 -4.06
C PHE A 334 -7.28 -9.91 -3.50
N PRO A 335 -8.35 -9.71 -3.85
CA PRO A 335 -9.18 -10.16 -4.95
C PRO A 335 -9.68 -9.07 -5.89
N THR A 336 -9.29 -7.85 -5.71
CA THR A 336 -9.84 -6.71 -6.48
C THR A 336 -9.67 -6.87 -7.99
N HIS A 337 -8.53 -7.42 -8.46
CA HIS A 337 -8.35 -7.71 -9.89
C HIS A 337 -9.50 -8.55 -10.46
N GLN A 338 -9.84 -9.65 -9.80
CA GLN A 338 -10.90 -10.55 -10.29
C GLN A 338 -12.28 -9.89 -10.20
N LEU A 339 -12.54 -9.13 -9.13
CA LEU A 339 -13.81 -8.41 -8.97
C LEU A 339 -14.02 -7.36 -10.06
N LEU A 340 -12.99 -6.58 -10.39
CA LEU A 340 -13.03 -5.61 -11.49
C LEU A 340 -13.24 -6.30 -12.84
N LYS A 341 -12.53 -7.40 -13.09
CA LYS A 341 -12.67 -8.18 -14.31
C LYS A 341 -14.07 -8.77 -14.45
N ASP A 342 -14.64 -9.28 -13.36
CA ASP A 342 -16.01 -9.84 -13.33
C ASP A 342 -17.07 -8.73 -13.54
N ALA A 343 -16.78 -7.51 -13.13
CA ALA A 343 -17.61 -6.33 -13.44
C ALA A 343 -17.46 -5.84 -14.90
N GLY A 344 -16.54 -6.42 -15.67
CA GLY A 344 -16.31 -6.05 -17.08
C GLY A 344 -15.31 -4.89 -17.27
N ILE A 345 -14.63 -4.47 -16.21
CA ILE A 345 -13.60 -3.44 -16.27
C ILE A 345 -12.29 -4.06 -16.78
N ASN A 346 -11.64 -3.42 -17.77
CA ASN A 346 -10.30 -3.85 -18.18
C ASN A 346 -9.31 -3.51 -17.07
N VAL A 347 -8.70 -4.56 -16.50
CA VAL A 347 -7.79 -4.44 -15.37
C VAL A 347 -6.48 -5.15 -15.62
N ARG A 348 -5.36 -4.46 -15.38
CA ARG A 348 -4.03 -5.04 -15.30
C ARG A 348 -3.50 -4.88 -13.88
N THR A 349 -2.78 -5.88 -13.41
CA THR A 349 -2.12 -5.81 -12.10
C THR A 349 -0.66 -6.21 -12.22
N ILE A 350 0.23 -5.44 -11.62
CA ILE A 350 1.63 -5.79 -11.43
C ILE A 350 1.93 -5.85 -9.93
N ALA A 351 2.43 -6.99 -9.48
CA ALA A 351 2.80 -7.22 -8.09
C ALA A 351 4.22 -7.77 -8.00
N GLY A 352 5.11 -7.10 -7.29
CA GLY A 352 6.52 -7.48 -7.23
C GLY A 352 7.11 -7.45 -5.82
N GLN A 353 8.37 -7.89 -5.74
CA GLN A 353 9.10 -8.02 -4.48
C GLN A 353 9.72 -6.68 -4.06
N TRP A 354 8.90 -5.66 -3.89
CA TRP A 354 9.28 -4.37 -3.35
C TRP A 354 8.33 -3.96 -2.22
N GLY A 355 8.76 -3.01 -1.41
CA GLY A 355 7.98 -2.41 -0.33
C GLY A 355 7.07 -1.28 -0.84
N HIS A 356 6.93 -0.22 -0.05
CA HIS A 356 6.11 0.95 -0.40
C HIS A 356 6.79 1.83 -1.43
N ASN A 357 7.01 1.28 -2.65
CA ASN A 357 7.82 1.91 -3.68
C ASN A 357 7.21 1.72 -5.08
N TYR A 358 7.88 2.25 -6.08
CA TYR A 358 7.51 2.09 -7.49
C TYR A 358 8.20 0.85 -8.09
N PRO A 359 7.63 0.22 -9.13
CA PRO A 359 8.21 -0.99 -9.71
C PRO A 359 9.56 -0.75 -10.42
N ASP A 360 9.86 0.48 -10.79
CA ASP A 360 11.09 0.88 -11.46
C ASP A 360 12.13 1.50 -10.51
N GLN A 361 11.86 1.52 -9.21
CA GLN A 361 12.81 1.99 -8.21
C GLN A 361 13.45 0.80 -7.49
N PRO A 362 14.78 0.80 -7.32
CA PRO A 362 15.43 -0.18 -6.46
C PRO A 362 14.93 -0.01 -5.02
N THR A 363 14.74 -1.10 -4.33
CA THR A 363 14.49 -1.08 -2.89
C THR A 363 15.75 -0.59 -2.20
N VAL A 364 15.67 0.50 -1.45
CA VAL A 364 16.80 1.05 -0.71
C VAL A 364 16.95 0.35 0.64
N HIS A 365 18.18 0.34 1.14
CA HIS A 365 18.56 -0.35 2.38
C HIS A 365 17.76 0.14 3.60
N GLU A 366 17.47 1.43 3.67
CA GLU A 366 16.71 2.04 4.76
C GLU A 366 15.27 1.52 4.85
N GLU A 367 14.65 1.22 3.72
CA GLU A 367 13.32 0.58 3.68
C GLU A 367 13.38 -0.85 4.21
N LEU A 368 14.47 -1.57 3.95
CA LEU A 368 14.72 -2.91 4.48
C LEU A 368 14.90 -2.91 6.01
N GLU A 369 15.54 -1.88 6.55
CA GLU A 369 15.81 -1.75 7.98
C GLU A 369 14.61 -1.19 8.77
N SER A 370 13.71 -0.45 8.11
CA SER A 370 12.58 0.21 8.79
C SER A 370 11.40 -0.71 9.10
N GLY A 371 11.44 -1.99 8.72
CA GLY A 371 10.33 -2.91 8.94
C GLY A 371 9.15 -2.74 7.95
N TYR A 372 9.27 -1.85 6.97
CA TYR A 372 8.24 -1.66 5.93
C TYR A 372 8.29 -2.71 4.81
N GLY A 373 8.80 -3.87 5.10
CA GLY A 373 8.53 -5.08 4.35
C GLY A 373 9.54 -5.51 3.31
N ALA A 374 10.38 -4.67 2.83
CA ALA A 374 11.28 -5.02 1.74
C ALA A 374 12.52 -5.83 2.19
N GLU A 375 12.35 -6.78 3.11
CA GLU A 375 13.50 -7.48 3.72
C GLU A 375 14.20 -8.46 2.81
N ALA A 376 13.58 -8.81 1.71
CA ALA A 376 13.91 -10.11 1.33
C ALA A 376 14.75 -10.23 0.10
N PHE A 377 14.39 -9.57 -0.93
CA PHE A 377 14.87 -10.06 -2.19
C PHE A 377 15.32 -8.91 -3.03
N PRO A 378 16.30 -9.14 -3.91
CA PRO A 378 16.65 -8.11 -4.84
C PRO A 378 15.36 -7.71 -5.56
N SER A 379 14.85 -6.52 -5.27
CA SER A 379 13.81 -5.97 -6.09
C SER A 379 14.36 -5.86 -7.49
N VAL A 380 13.78 -6.59 -8.41
CA VAL A 380 14.12 -6.41 -9.81
C VAL A 380 13.35 -5.19 -10.26
N SER A 381 14.08 -4.10 -10.44
CA SER A 381 13.50 -2.88 -10.95
C SER A 381 12.96 -3.12 -12.36
N ARG A 382 11.70 -2.82 -12.57
CA ARG A 382 11.05 -2.87 -13.88
C ARG A 382 11.43 -1.65 -14.71
N MET A 383 12.63 -1.65 -15.28
CA MET A 383 13.14 -0.55 -16.09
C MET A 383 12.36 -0.36 -17.40
N ASP A 384 11.53 -1.29 -17.77
CA ASP A 384 10.58 -1.24 -18.88
C ASP A 384 9.22 -0.60 -18.49
N TRP A 385 8.99 -0.28 -17.22
CA TRP A 385 7.69 0.16 -16.73
C TRP A 385 7.20 1.46 -17.37
N ALA A 386 8.11 2.41 -17.68
CA ALA A 386 7.76 3.62 -18.41
C ALA A 386 7.10 3.30 -19.76
N VAL A 387 7.66 2.34 -20.49
CA VAL A 387 7.15 1.94 -21.82
C VAL A 387 5.80 1.24 -21.69
N GLU A 388 5.67 0.34 -20.72
CA GLU A 388 4.39 -0.35 -20.47
C GLU A 388 3.29 0.64 -20.11
N LEU A 389 3.58 1.56 -19.20
CA LEU A 389 2.63 2.59 -18.77
C LEU A 389 2.34 3.61 -19.89
N PHE A 390 3.36 3.94 -20.71
CA PHE A 390 3.17 4.79 -21.88
C PHE A 390 2.19 4.15 -22.87
N SER A 391 2.37 2.87 -23.19
CA SER A 391 1.45 2.14 -24.07
C SER A 391 0.03 2.10 -23.51
N TRP A 392 -0.12 1.98 -22.18
CA TRP A 392 -1.40 2.06 -21.50
C TRP A 392 -2.08 3.41 -21.70
N PHE A 393 -1.37 4.52 -21.48
CA PHE A 393 -1.93 5.85 -21.64
C PHE A 393 -2.14 6.24 -23.11
N GLU A 394 -1.28 5.81 -24.05
CA GLU A 394 -1.50 6.01 -25.49
C GLU A 394 -2.83 5.41 -25.93
N TYR A 395 -3.17 4.22 -25.44
CA TYR A 395 -4.45 3.60 -25.77
C TYR A 395 -5.64 4.31 -25.10
N TYR A 396 -5.66 4.41 -23.77
CA TYR A 396 -6.83 4.90 -23.05
C TYR A 396 -7.04 6.42 -23.14
N LEU A 397 -5.99 7.18 -23.35
CA LEU A 397 -6.09 8.64 -23.39
C LEU A 397 -6.00 9.24 -24.78
N LYS A 398 -5.43 8.52 -25.76
CA LYS A 398 -5.24 9.03 -27.14
C LYS A 398 -5.83 8.11 -28.23
N ASP A 399 -6.33 6.94 -27.87
CA ASP A 399 -6.85 5.94 -28.82
C ASP A 399 -5.76 5.49 -29.83
N ILE A 400 -4.51 5.30 -29.34
CA ILE A 400 -3.35 4.89 -30.14
C ILE A 400 -2.88 3.51 -29.66
N GLY A 401 -2.63 2.61 -30.62
CA GLY A 401 -2.13 1.27 -30.36
C GLY A 401 -3.21 0.21 -30.21
N GLU A 402 -2.89 -0.91 -29.59
CA GLU A 402 -3.80 -2.00 -29.33
C GLU A 402 -4.28 -1.95 -27.88
N GLU A 403 -5.51 -2.45 -27.65
CA GLU A 403 -6.05 -2.51 -26.29
C GLU A 403 -5.16 -3.36 -25.38
N PRO A 404 -4.69 -2.81 -24.25
CA PRO A 404 -3.87 -3.57 -23.32
C PRO A 404 -4.60 -4.79 -22.76
N GLU A 405 -3.93 -5.94 -22.78
CA GLU A 405 -4.48 -7.18 -22.25
C GLU A 405 -4.66 -7.12 -20.72
N SER A 406 -5.74 -7.75 -20.23
CA SER A 406 -6.03 -7.91 -18.81
C SER A 406 -5.34 -9.14 -18.27
N TYR A 407 -4.40 -8.97 -17.33
CA TYR A 407 -3.68 -10.04 -16.63
C TYR A 407 -3.13 -9.57 -15.28
N VAL A 408 -2.69 -10.53 -14.47
CA VAL A 408 -1.87 -10.27 -13.27
C VAL A 408 -0.44 -10.70 -13.58
N GLN A 409 0.51 -9.80 -13.40
CA GLN A 409 1.93 -10.08 -13.51
C GLN A 409 2.52 -10.10 -12.10
N VAL A 410 3.12 -11.22 -11.72
CA VAL A 410 3.62 -11.44 -10.36
C VAL A 410 5.10 -11.79 -10.40
N GLN A 411 5.88 -11.17 -9.50
CA GLN A 411 7.29 -11.48 -9.31
C GLN A 411 7.48 -12.44 -8.15
N ARG A 412 8.21 -13.52 -8.40
CA ARG A 412 8.71 -14.42 -7.36
C ARG A 412 9.90 -13.83 -6.62
N ASN A 413 10.17 -14.34 -5.44
CA ASN A 413 11.31 -13.92 -4.62
C ASN A 413 12.70 -14.24 -5.22
N ASP A 414 12.78 -15.08 -6.25
CA ASP A 414 14.00 -15.31 -7.05
C ASP A 414 14.17 -14.34 -8.21
N GLY A 415 13.24 -13.38 -8.36
CA GLY A 415 13.25 -12.36 -9.39
C GLY A 415 12.53 -12.72 -10.69
N GLU A 416 12.13 -13.96 -10.88
CA GLU A 416 11.39 -14.39 -12.06
C GLU A 416 9.96 -13.84 -12.06
N TRP A 417 9.46 -13.53 -13.25
CA TRP A 417 8.11 -13.04 -13.47
C TRP A 417 7.24 -14.10 -14.12
N HIS A 418 5.99 -14.17 -13.71
CA HIS A 418 4.98 -14.95 -14.41
C HIS A 418 3.70 -14.13 -14.62
N ILE A 419 2.97 -14.47 -15.68
CA ILE A 419 1.72 -13.82 -16.07
C ILE A 419 0.59 -14.81 -15.84
N GLU A 420 -0.43 -14.35 -15.14
CA GLU A 420 -1.63 -15.13 -14.80
C GLU A 420 -2.89 -14.41 -15.28
N GLU A 421 -3.87 -15.18 -15.69
CA GLU A 421 -5.19 -14.61 -16.00
C GLU A 421 -5.87 -14.07 -14.74
N THR A 422 -5.63 -14.74 -13.62
CA THR A 422 -6.12 -14.39 -12.28
C THR A 422 -5.03 -14.75 -11.27
N TRP A 423 -5.00 -14.12 -10.12
CA TRP A 423 -4.09 -14.50 -9.05
C TRP A 423 -4.84 -14.56 -7.71
N PRO A 424 -4.76 -15.67 -6.94
CA PRO A 424 -3.97 -16.88 -7.24
C PRO A 424 -4.30 -17.50 -8.59
N ALA A 425 -3.31 -18.17 -9.20
CA ALA A 425 -3.44 -18.79 -10.52
C ALA A 425 -4.51 -19.90 -10.53
N LYS A 426 -5.12 -20.17 -11.69
CA LYS A 426 -6.18 -21.19 -11.81
C LYS A 426 -5.72 -22.61 -11.48
N ASP A 427 -4.43 -22.91 -11.63
CA ASP A 427 -3.81 -24.19 -11.31
C ASP A 427 -3.20 -24.25 -9.90
N THR A 428 -3.52 -23.27 -9.05
CA THR A 428 -3.09 -23.24 -7.65
C THR A 428 -3.66 -24.44 -6.89
N ASN A 429 -2.78 -25.18 -6.24
CA ASN A 429 -3.11 -26.25 -5.32
C ASN A 429 -3.03 -25.76 -3.87
N TYR A 430 -3.96 -26.18 -3.04
CA TYR A 430 -3.96 -25.83 -1.61
C TYR A 430 -3.48 -27.02 -0.79
N ILE A 431 -2.27 -26.90 -0.25
CA ILE A 431 -1.67 -27.92 0.60
C ILE A 431 -1.89 -27.55 2.06
N GLN A 432 -2.47 -28.47 2.83
CA GLN A 432 -2.72 -28.27 4.25
C GLN A 432 -1.72 -29.07 5.10
N TYR A 433 -1.04 -28.37 6.00
CA TYR A 433 -0.11 -28.93 6.95
C TYR A 433 -0.70 -28.92 8.37
N ALA A 434 -0.69 -30.07 9.05
CA ALA A 434 -1.02 -30.17 10.46
C ALA A 434 0.18 -29.68 11.31
N ILE A 435 0.21 -28.39 11.62
CA ILE A 435 1.37 -27.77 12.29
C ILE A 435 1.54 -28.18 13.76
N ALA A 436 0.54 -28.82 14.36
CA ALA A 436 0.67 -29.41 15.70
C ALA A 436 1.73 -30.51 15.78
N ASP A 437 2.06 -31.14 14.65
CA ASP A 437 3.10 -32.17 14.55
C ASP A 437 4.51 -31.60 14.31
N TRP A 438 4.60 -30.30 14.06
CA TRP A 438 5.88 -29.61 13.86
C TRP A 438 6.58 -29.33 15.19
N ASP A 439 7.88 -29.10 15.15
CA ASP A 439 8.65 -28.76 16.35
C ASP A 439 8.12 -27.47 16.97
N GLY A 440 7.83 -27.49 18.26
CA GLY A 440 7.20 -26.38 18.99
C GLY A 440 5.68 -26.29 18.84
N GLY A 441 5.02 -27.12 18.01
CA GLY A 441 3.59 -26.98 17.65
C GLY A 441 2.58 -27.42 18.71
N MET A 442 2.98 -28.00 19.84
CA MET A 442 2.08 -28.67 20.77
C MET A 442 1.11 -27.73 21.52
N SER A 443 1.61 -26.81 22.28
CA SER A 443 0.82 -25.80 22.99
C SER A 443 1.72 -24.78 23.67
N GLY A 444 1.22 -23.54 23.79
CA GLY A 444 1.97 -22.48 24.43
C GLY A 444 1.09 -21.30 24.80
N THR A 445 1.55 -20.49 25.75
CA THR A 445 0.93 -19.20 26.07
C THR A 445 1.67 -18.10 25.31
N VAL A 446 0.90 -17.25 24.68
CA VAL A 446 1.38 -16.05 23.96
C VAL A 446 0.86 -14.82 24.68
N ASN A 447 1.74 -13.94 25.11
CA ASN A 447 1.44 -12.69 25.78
C ASN A 447 2.55 -11.66 25.52
N SER A 448 2.50 -10.48 26.13
CA SER A 448 3.51 -9.43 25.96
C SER A 448 4.96 -9.82 26.33
N GLN A 449 5.18 -10.99 26.94
CA GLN A 449 6.50 -11.49 27.37
C GLN A 449 6.84 -12.86 26.81
N GLN A 450 5.89 -13.55 26.22
CA GLN A 450 6.03 -14.93 25.75
C GLN A 450 5.54 -15.08 24.33
N SER A 451 6.35 -15.66 23.50
CA SER A 451 6.03 -16.05 22.14
C SER A 451 6.08 -17.56 21.96
N MET A 452 5.57 -18.04 20.84
CA MET A 452 5.64 -19.45 20.44
C MET A 452 6.26 -19.54 19.05
N THR A 453 7.21 -20.44 18.89
CA THR A 453 7.83 -20.73 17.59
C THR A 453 7.49 -22.14 17.18
N ILE A 454 7.03 -22.32 15.94
CA ILE A 454 6.66 -23.60 15.35
C ILE A 454 7.47 -23.75 14.07
N THR A 455 8.23 -24.85 13.93
CA THR A 455 9.12 -25.07 12.80
C THR A 455 8.80 -26.38 12.10
N SER A 456 8.65 -26.36 10.78
CA SER A 456 8.42 -27.56 9.98
C SER A 456 9.64 -28.49 9.95
N TYR A 457 9.42 -29.72 9.51
CA TYR A 457 10.53 -30.54 9.02
C TYR A 457 11.12 -29.92 7.74
N PRO A 458 12.41 -30.19 7.45
CA PRO A 458 13.02 -29.77 6.19
C PRO A 458 12.18 -30.20 4.98
N LEU A 459 11.99 -29.31 4.04
CA LEU A 459 11.24 -29.58 2.81
C LEU A 459 11.95 -30.64 1.96
N THR A 460 11.18 -31.55 1.38
CA THR A 460 11.70 -32.60 0.50
C THR A 460 11.95 -32.13 -0.92
N ASP A 461 11.27 -31.08 -1.31
CA ASP A 461 11.33 -30.45 -2.63
C ASP A 461 11.16 -28.94 -2.48
N ASP A 462 11.50 -28.17 -3.52
CA ASP A 462 11.23 -26.74 -3.53
C ASP A 462 9.71 -26.51 -3.41
N LEU A 463 9.33 -25.51 -2.64
CA LEU A 463 7.93 -25.16 -2.41
C LEU A 463 7.64 -23.76 -2.93
N HIS A 464 6.88 -23.66 -4.01
CA HIS A 464 6.41 -22.40 -4.54
C HIS A 464 5.05 -22.03 -3.90
N ILE A 465 5.05 -21.06 -3.00
CA ILE A 465 3.85 -20.49 -2.39
C ILE A 465 3.42 -19.29 -3.22
N SER A 466 2.21 -19.33 -3.78
CA SER A 466 1.69 -18.27 -4.65
C SER A 466 0.23 -17.99 -4.33
N GLY A 467 -0.04 -16.88 -3.64
CA GLY A 467 -1.38 -16.47 -3.20
C GLY A 467 -1.44 -16.05 -1.74
N LEU A 468 -2.58 -16.28 -1.09
CA LEU A 468 -2.84 -15.92 0.30
C LEU A 468 -2.83 -17.18 1.20
N PRO A 469 -1.76 -17.45 1.93
CA PRO A 469 -1.75 -18.53 2.93
C PRO A 469 -2.75 -18.27 4.05
N THR A 470 -3.29 -19.34 4.62
CA THR A 470 -4.21 -19.24 5.75
C THR A 470 -3.77 -20.13 6.92
N LEU A 471 -3.99 -19.66 8.13
CA LEU A 471 -3.66 -20.35 9.36
C LEU A 471 -4.90 -20.52 10.24
N HIS A 472 -5.26 -21.76 10.53
CA HIS A 472 -6.25 -22.08 11.54
C HIS A 472 -5.57 -22.39 12.87
N LEU A 473 -5.96 -21.71 13.93
CA LEU A 473 -5.52 -21.95 15.29
C LEU A 473 -6.69 -22.10 16.25
N ASP A 474 -6.66 -23.11 17.11
CA ASP A 474 -7.49 -23.17 18.30
C ASP A 474 -6.74 -22.50 19.45
N ALA A 475 -7.27 -21.37 19.94
CA ALA A 475 -6.68 -20.61 21.03
C ALA A 475 -7.73 -20.28 22.11
N ARG A 476 -7.28 -20.22 23.36
CA ARG A 476 -8.13 -19.90 24.50
C ARG A 476 -7.76 -18.54 25.06
N THR A 477 -8.76 -17.70 25.26
CA THR A 477 -8.60 -16.50 26.08
C THR A 477 -8.18 -16.92 27.50
N ASN A 478 -7.27 -16.18 28.11
CA ASN A 478 -6.91 -16.43 29.50
C ASN A 478 -7.90 -15.74 30.46
N THR A 479 -7.44 -15.03 31.48
CA THR A 479 -8.33 -14.38 32.47
C THR A 479 -8.92 -13.06 31.96
N CYS A 480 -8.62 -12.67 30.71
CA CYS A 480 -9.11 -11.47 30.07
C CYS A 480 -10.22 -11.79 29.06
N ASN A 481 -11.10 -10.83 28.82
CA ASN A 481 -12.17 -10.96 27.83
C ASN A 481 -11.69 -10.39 26.47
N GLY A 482 -10.93 -11.17 25.74
CA GLY A 482 -10.29 -10.80 24.48
C GLY A 482 -8.89 -11.39 24.35
N GLY A 483 -8.16 -10.94 23.36
CA GLY A 483 -6.79 -11.31 23.06
C GLY A 483 -6.51 -11.25 21.57
N GLN A 484 -5.27 -11.07 21.24
CA GLN A 484 -4.79 -10.92 19.87
C GLN A 484 -3.66 -11.92 19.62
N LEU A 485 -3.53 -12.35 18.39
CA LEU A 485 -2.37 -13.11 17.90
C LEU A 485 -1.84 -12.42 16.67
N PHE A 486 -0.53 -12.30 16.61
CA PHE A 486 0.23 -11.89 15.45
C PHE A 486 1.16 -13.05 15.06
N VAL A 487 1.19 -13.40 13.79
CA VAL A 487 1.97 -14.53 13.30
C VAL A 487 2.85 -14.06 12.15
N THR A 488 4.15 -14.24 12.28
CA THR A 488 5.10 -14.04 11.20
C THR A 488 5.55 -15.38 10.64
N MET A 489 5.54 -15.51 9.32
CA MET A 489 6.07 -16.66 8.60
C MET A 489 7.46 -16.35 8.08
N PHE A 490 8.40 -17.27 8.31
CA PHE A 490 9.77 -17.17 7.85
C PHE A 490 10.18 -18.40 7.02
N ASP A 491 11.13 -18.22 6.13
CA ASP A 491 12.06 -19.30 5.81
C ASP A 491 12.92 -19.53 7.06
N GLY A 492 12.64 -20.59 7.79
CA GLY A 492 13.27 -20.84 9.09
C GLY A 492 14.76 -21.23 8.99
N THR A 493 15.27 -21.48 7.79
CA THR A 493 16.68 -21.78 7.54
C THR A 493 17.50 -20.52 7.35
N THR A 494 16.97 -19.55 6.62
CA THR A 494 17.63 -18.27 6.34
C THR A 494 17.25 -17.17 7.32
N GLY A 495 16.12 -17.30 8.00
CA GLY A 495 15.52 -16.24 8.84
C GLY A 495 14.77 -15.17 8.03
N LEU A 496 14.58 -15.41 6.74
CA LEU A 496 13.93 -14.49 5.84
C LEU A 496 12.43 -14.43 6.11
N ARG A 497 11.88 -13.25 6.34
CA ARG A 497 10.46 -13.03 6.57
C ARG A 497 9.68 -13.15 5.26
N LEU A 498 8.65 -13.96 5.23
CA LEU A 498 7.82 -14.22 4.06
C LEU A 498 6.50 -13.43 4.09
N GLY A 499 5.95 -13.20 5.28
CA GLY A 499 4.73 -12.45 5.46
C GLY A 499 4.19 -12.57 6.89
N HIS A 500 3.09 -11.88 7.17
CA HIS A 500 2.47 -11.90 8.49
C HIS A 500 0.94 -12.00 8.40
N ALA A 501 0.35 -12.37 9.53
CA ALA A 501 -1.10 -12.38 9.75
C ALA A 501 -1.41 -11.92 11.17
N THR A 502 -2.53 -11.24 11.37
CA THR A 502 -2.98 -10.82 12.69
C THR A 502 -4.47 -10.98 12.86
N MET A 503 -4.91 -11.20 14.10
CA MET A 503 -6.33 -11.27 14.45
C MET A 503 -6.57 -11.02 15.93
N ASP A 504 -7.50 -10.15 16.23
CA ASP A 504 -8.16 -10.13 17.54
C ASP A 504 -9.24 -11.21 17.58
N VAL A 505 -9.27 -12.00 18.64
CA VAL A 505 -10.20 -13.13 18.79
C VAL A 505 -11.67 -12.76 18.69
N ARG A 506 -11.99 -11.49 18.90
CA ARG A 506 -13.35 -10.97 18.75
C ARG A 506 -13.80 -10.92 17.30
N TYR A 507 -12.86 -10.90 16.37
CA TYR A 507 -13.10 -10.85 14.91
C TYR A 507 -12.77 -12.19 14.22
N ARG A 508 -12.77 -13.28 14.98
CA ARG A 508 -12.39 -14.64 14.55
C ARG A 508 -13.19 -15.22 13.38
N ASP A 509 -14.41 -14.71 13.19
CA ASP A 509 -15.29 -15.15 12.11
C ASP A 509 -15.11 -14.28 10.83
N GLY A 510 -14.14 -13.34 10.86
CA GLY A 510 -13.92 -12.34 9.81
C GLY A 510 -14.88 -11.15 9.90
N GLY A 511 -14.71 -10.20 8.99
CA GLY A 511 -15.57 -9.02 8.92
C GLY A 511 -15.21 -7.95 9.95
N TYR A 512 -16.17 -7.06 10.20
CA TYR A 512 -15.96 -5.83 10.96
C TYR A 512 -16.74 -5.79 12.29
N GLU A 513 -17.58 -6.79 12.55
CA GLU A 513 -18.38 -6.88 13.76
C GLU A 513 -17.69 -7.73 14.83
N SER A 514 -17.58 -7.19 16.03
CA SER A 514 -17.00 -7.92 17.14
C SER A 514 -17.94 -9.02 17.65
N GLN A 515 -17.38 -10.22 17.81
CA GLN A 515 -18.10 -11.36 18.38
C GLN A 515 -17.84 -11.47 19.89
N PRO A 516 -18.86 -11.82 20.69
CA PRO A 516 -18.67 -12.00 22.12
C PRO A 516 -17.57 -13.02 22.44
N THR A 517 -16.76 -12.69 23.42
CA THR A 517 -15.77 -13.58 24.00
C THR A 517 -15.99 -13.73 25.52
N SER A 518 -15.43 -14.77 26.09
CA SER A 518 -15.45 -15.01 27.53
C SER A 518 -14.10 -15.51 28.01
N PRO A 519 -13.65 -15.14 29.21
CA PRO A 519 -12.40 -15.66 29.76
C PRO A 519 -12.40 -17.18 29.84
N MET A 520 -11.22 -17.78 29.68
CA MET A 520 -11.01 -19.23 29.75
C MET A 520 -11.80 -20.05 28.72
N THR A 521 -12.19 -19.43 27.61
CA THR A 521 -12.98 -20.05 26.56
C THR A 521 -12.13 -20.22 25.29
N SER A 522 -12.21 -21.40 24.68
CA SER A 522 -11.48 -21.71 23.43
C SER A 522 -12.28 -21.25 22.21
N TYR A 523 -11.56 -20.69 21.26
CA TYR A 523 -12.10 -20.22 19.99
C TYR A 523 -11.22 -20.72 18.86
N ARG A 524 -11.82 -20.93 17.70
CA ARG A 524 -11.09 -21.16 16.45
C ARG A 524 -10.91 -19.84 15.72
N MET A 525 -9.69 -19.58 15.27
CA MET A 525 -9.32 -18.38 14.52
C MET A 525 -8.85 -18.80 13.14
N LEU A 526 -9.34 -18.12 12.10
CA LEU A 526 -8.84 -18.23 10.74
C LEU A 526 -8.12 -16.94 10.39
N MET A 527 -6.80 -17.02 10.24
CA MET A 527 -5.94 -15.88 9.94
C MET A 527 -5.43 -15.98 8.50
N GLU A 528 -5.56 -14.93 7.74
CA GLU A 528 -4.99 -14.82 6.40
C GLU A 528 -3.68 -14.06 6.46
N PHE A 529 -2.65 -14.61 5.81
CA PHE A 529 -1.36 -13.93 5.64
C PHE A 529 -1.45 -12.87 4.53
N ASN A 530 -0.46 -11.99 4.48
CA ASN A 530 -0.26 -11.16 3.31
C ASN A 530 -0.10 -12.04 2.07
N PRO A 531 -0.57 -11.57 0.91
CA PRO A 531 -0.33 -12.24 -0.35
C PRO A 531 1.18 -12.35 -0.60
N MET A 532 1.62 -13.49 -1.11
CA MET A 532 3.03 -13.74 -1.37
C MET A 532 3.23 -14.62 -2.61
N ASP A 533 4.37 -14.42 -3.26
CA ASP A 533 4.85 -15.27 -4.32
C ASP A 533 6.32 -15.61 -4.05
N VAL A 534 6.53 -16.76 -3.40
CA VAL A 534 7.84 -17.10 -2.84
C VAL A 534 8.17 -18.58 -3.04
N ILE A 535 9.42 -18.84 -3.30
CA ILE A 535 9.99 -20.19 -3.29
C ILE A 535 10.74 -20.37 -1.99
N VAL A 536 10.38 -21.42 -1.25
CA VAL A 536 11.16 -21.92 -0.13
C VAL A 536 11.93 -23.15 -0.63
N PRO A 537 13.28 -23.11 -0.67
CA PRO A 537 14.07 -24.17 -1.28
C PRO A 537 13.97 -25.50 -0.55
N LYS A 538 14.21 -26.58 -1.29
CA LYS A 538 14.42 -27.92 -0.73
C LYS A 538 15.45 -27.92 0.38
N GLY A 539 15.14 -28.59 1.48
CA GLY A 539 15.99 -28.67 2.67
C GLY A 539 15.80 -27.52 3.65
N HIS A 540 15.15 -26.43 3.22
CA HIS A 540 14.75 -25.35 4.13
C HIS A 540 13.52 -25.73 4.96
N THR A 541 13.21 -24.92 5.94
CA THR A 541 12.05 -25.10 6.83
C THR A 541 11.12 -23.90 6.75
N ILE A 542 9.84 -24.12 7.01
CA ILE A 542 8.89 -23.04 7.28
C ILE A 542 8.83 -22.84 8.79
N GLN A 543 8.97 -21.61 9.23
CA GLN A 543 8.87 -21.28 10.65
C GLN A 543 7.74 -20.26 10.85
N LEU A 544 6.90 -20.50 11.84
CA LEU A 544 5.88 -19.59 12.33
C LEU A 544 6.28 -19.08 13.70
N VAL A 545 6.39 -17.76 13.84
CA VAL A 545 6.60 -17.11 15.14
C VAL A 545 5.30 -16.41 15.53
N ILE A 546 4.71 -16.85 16.63
CA ILE A 546 3.43 -16.35 17.14
C ILE A 546 3.70 -15.48 18.35
N THR A 547 3.30 -14.24 18.25
CA THR A 547 3.41 -13.21 19.29
C THR A 547 2.03 -12.62 19.62
N GLU A 548 1.94 -11.83 20.67
CA GLU A 548 0.70 -11.12 20.99
C GLU A 548 0.46 -9.95 20.03
N THR A 549 1.56 -9.28 19.62
CA THR A 549 1.52 -8.20 18.64
C THR A 549 2.78 -8.23 17.79
N GLY A 550 2.73 -7.60 16.62
CA GLY A 550 3.87 -7.33 15.75
C GLY A 550 4.37 -5.89 15.88
N GLU A 551 5.43 -5.55 15.15
CA GLU A 551 6.05 -4.23 15.19
C GLU A 551 5.09 -3.12 14.78
N ASP A 552 4.24 -3.39 13.79
CA ASP A 552 3.31 -2.41 13.21
C ASP A 552 1.94 -2.39 13.87
N TYR A 553 1.68 -3.30 14.83
CA TYR A 553 0.39 -3.41 15.50
C TYR A 553 0.45 -3.07 16.98
N LEU A 554 -0.61 -2.44 17.46
CA LEU A 554 -0.76 -2.11 18.88
C LEU A 554 -1.05 -3.38 19.68
N PRO A 555 -0.48 -3.50 20.90
CA PRO A 555 -0.84 -4.58 21.81
C PRO A 555 -2.33 -4.54 22.16
N SER A 556 -2.98 -5.70 22.25
CA SER A 556 -4.35 -5.75 22.71
C SER A 556 -4.46 -5.32 24.18
N PRO A 557 -5.62 -4.85 24.64
CA PRO A 557 -5.86 -4.59 26.07
C PRO A 557 -5.63 -5.80 26.97
N CYS A 558 -5.61 -7.00 26.39
CA CYS A 558 -5.37 -8.27 27.08
C CYS A 558 -3.91 -8.77 27.00
N ALA A 559 -3.00 -8.00 26.41
CA ALA A 559 -1.62 -8.39 26.11
C ALA A 559 -0.86 -8.99 27.30
N ALA A 560 -1.05 -8.46 28.51
CA ALA A 560 -0.35 -8.93 29.70
C ALA A 560 -0.67 -10.38 30.08
N VAL A 561 -1.89 -10.85 29.81
CA VAL A 561 -2.32 -12.22 30.09
C VAL A 561 -2.39 -13.08 28.84
N GLY A 562 -2.62 -12.47 27.69
CA GLY A 562 -2.60 -13.06 26.37
C GLY A 562 -3.55 -14.23 26.16
N MET A 563 -3.19 -15.12 25.26
CA MET A 563 -3.94 -16.32 24.86
C MET A 563 -3.12 -17.60 25.02
N THR A 564 -3.78 -18.72 25.15
CA THR A 564 -3.12 -20.04 25.16
C THR A 564 -3.53 -20.83 23.92
N ILE A 565 -2.55 -21.18 23.09
CA ILE A 565 -2.72 -22.03 21.92
C ILE A 565 -2.67 -23.49 22.38
N PHE A 566 -3.53 -24.34 21.83
CA PHE A 566 -3.61 -25.76 22.19
C PHE A 566 -3.22 -26.63 21.00
N ALA A 567 -2.78 -27.85 21.32
CA ALA A 567 -2.66 -28.97 20.40
C ALA A 567 -4.05 -29.48 19.95
N GLY A 568 -4.85 -28.60 19.37
CA GLY A 568 -6.14 -28.91 18.77
C GLY A 568 -6.05 -28.95 17.26
N TYR A 569 -7.06 -28.43 16.58
CA TYR A 569 -6.98 -28.24 15.14
C TYR A 569 -6.09 -27.03 14.87
N GLN A 570 -4.89 -27.31 14.36
CA GLN A 570 -3.92 -26.32 13.93
C GLN A 570 -3.48 -26.67 12.51
N ALA A 571 -3.79 -25.84 11.57
CA ALA A 571 -3.53 -26.12 10.16
C ALA A 571 -3.05 -24.88 9.43
N LEU A 572 -1.91 -24.99 8.77
CA LEU A 572 -1.41 -24.03 7.80
C LEU A 572 -1.81 -24.52 6.41
N THR A 573 -2.55 -23.71 5.67
CA THR A 573 -2.90 -23.98 4.28
C THR A 573 -2.11 -23.04 3.39
N LEU A 574 -1.33 -23.62 2.48
CA LEU A 574 -0.50 -22.88 1.52
C LEU A 574 -1.08 -23.03 0.12
N PRO A 575 -1.35 -21.91 -0.58
CA PRO A 575 -1.58 -21.93 -2.02
C PRO A 575 -0.25 -22.18 -2.73
N THR A 576 -0.17 -23.23 -3.53
CA THR A 576 1.09 -23.66 -4.17
C THR A 576 0.95 -23.84 -5.66
N LEU A 577 2.02 -23.58 -6.39
CA LEU A 577 2.15 -23.89 -7.79
C LEU A 577 3.16 -25.00 -8.01
N ASP A 578 2.74 -26.08 -8.69
CA ASP A 578 3.63 -27.18 -9.09
C ASP A 578 4.19 -26.88 -10.49
N ARG A 579 5.09 -25.91 -10.54
CA ARG A 579 5.80 -25.50 -11.76
C ARG A 579 7.29 -25.67 -11.57
N PRO A 580 8.06 -25.98 -12.65
CA PRO A 580 9.50 -26.03 -12.57
C PRO A 580 10.06 -24.69 -12.05
N VAL A 581 10.93 -24.79 -11.06
CA VAL A 581 11.71 -23.63 -10.60
C VAL A 581 12.91 -23.51 -11.55
N ASP A 582 12.92 -22.45 -12.34
CA ASP A 582 14.06 -22.13 -13.18
C ASP A 582 14.87 -21.03 -12.46
N HIS A 583 15.93 -21.44 -11.75
CA HIS A 583 16.84 -20.54 -11.05
C HIS A 583 17.71 -19.72 -12.01
N LYS A 584 17.13 -19.17 -13.06
CA LYS A 584 17.83 -18.27 -13.95
C LYS A 584 18.21 -16.99 -13.22
N ASN A 585 19.39 -16.53 -13.56
CA ASN A 585 19.91 -15.29 -13.06
C ASN A 585 18.96 -14.14 -13.46
N TRP A 586 18.26 -13.57 -12.51
CA TRP A 586 17.24 -12.53 -12.66
C TRP A 586 17.73 -11.20 -13.27
N PHE A 587 19.05 -11.05 -13.49
CA PHE A 587 19.62 -9.99 -14.31
C PHE A 587 19.29 -10.08 -15.81
N ASN A 588 18.76 -11.20 -16.24
CA ASN A 588 18.27 -11.38 -17.61
C ASN A 588 16.76 -11.12 -17.68
N ALA A 589 16.27 -10.06 -17.03
CA ALA A 589 14.96 -9.53 -17.38
C ALA A 589 14.89 -9.37 -18.91
N PRO A 590 13.86 -9.85 -19.57
CA PRO A 590 13.79 -9.78 -21.02
C PRO A 590 14.00 -8.33 -21.44
N ASN A 591 14.94 -8.11 -22.37
CA ASN A 591 15.05 -6.84 -23.06
C ASN A 591 13.82 -6.69 -23.94
N TRP A 592 12.76 -6.16 -23.40
CA TRP A 592 11.49 -5.87 -24.10
C TRP A 592 11.69 -4.89 -25.28
N TRP A 593 12.88 -4.30 -25.38
CA TRP A 593 13.28 -3.35 -26.43
C TRP A 593 13.84 -4.00 -27.70
N ASP A 594 14.14 -5.28 -27.67
CA ASP A 594 14.83 -5.99 -28.76
C ASP A 594 13.88 -6.82 -29.64
N GLU A 595 12.59 -6.82 -29.37
CA GLU A 595 11.54 -7.35 -30.23
C GLU A 595 10.76 -6.23 -30.93
#